data_5ede5b799a5a2f40edf66b722d9b2655
#
_entry.id   5ede5b799a5a2f40edf66b722d9b2655
#
_cell.length_a   1.000
_cell.length_b   1.000
_cell.length_c   1.000
_cell.angle_alpha   90.00
_cell.angle_beta   90.00
_cell.angle_gamma   90.00
#
_symmetry.space_group_name_H-M   'P 1'
#
loop_
_entity.id
_entity.type
_entity.pdbx_description
1 polymer ?
#
loop_
_entity_poly.entity_id
_entity_poly.type
_entity_poly.pdbx_seq_one_letter_code
_entity_poly.pdbx_strand_id
1 'polypeptide(L)'
;MQAAGLTPYERPPAKSWDALRACNFVLENAERTEPVIDVGGVPGYSHISSWLAHYGFEVEVVNPTLAREHASPDGRVRFTKDDGTRTRFPDSHFGAATCLSVIEHGVELDPFFSEMHRILVPGGSLVVSTDFWHEPIDTGDRRKFDAPVRIFTQDDIEGIVACAEAHGFGPTGTIDFRCEEKTVEWLGLEYTFIDFALQRLDERA
;
A
#
# COMPACT_ATOMS: atom_id res chain seq x y z
N MET A 1 -2.74 -21.64 2.72
CA MET A 1 -3.36 -20.74 3.70
C MET A 1 -3.86 -21.47 4.96
N GLN A 2 -4.66 -22.53 4.85
CA GLN A 2 -5.11 -23.29 6.04
C GLN A 2 -3.95 -23.90 6.89
N ALA A 3 -2.87 -24.32 6.27
CA ALA A 3 -1.70 -24.89 6.97
C ALA A 3 -0.94 -23.85 7.84
N ALA A 4 -1.15 -22.56 7.63
CA ALA A 4 -0.52 -21.46 8.36
C ALA A 4 -1.40 -20.89 9.48
N GLY A 5 -2.57 -21.49 9.77
CA GLY A 5 -3.53 -20.97 10.74
C GLY A 5 -4.22 -19.66 10.33
N LEU A 6 -4.07 -19.29 9.05
CA LEU A 6 -4.69 -18.10 8.51
C LEU A 6 -6.16 -18.42 8.19
N THR A 7 -7.08 -17.65 8.75
CA THR A 7 -8.51 -17.80 8.45
C THR A 7 -8.78 -17.53 6.96
N PRO A 8 -9.63 -18.35 6.32
CA PRO A 8 -10.08 -18.07 4.96
C PRO A 8 -10.74 -16.69 4.93
N TYR A 9 -10.40 -15.93 3.93
CA TYR A 9 -10.87 -14.58 3.81
C TYR A 9 -12.09 -14.48 2.90
N GLU A 10 -13.13 -13.79 3.38
CA GLU A 10 -14.38 -13.62 2.64
C GLU A 10 -14.36 -12.42 1.67
N ARG A 11 -13.18 -11.95 1.24
CA ARG A 11 -13.09 -10.92 0.20
C ARG A 11 -13.27 -11.51 -1.19
N PRO A 12 -13.82 -10.72 -2.13
CA PRO A 12 -13.73 -11.07 -3.54
C PRO A 12 -12.28 -11.38 -3.92
N PRO A 13 -12.02 -12.40 -4.76
CA PRO A 13 -10.66 -12.78 -5.18
C PRO A 13 -9.84 -11.60 -5.72
N ALA A 14 -10.48 -10.65 -6.39
CA ALA A 14 -9.87 -9.42 -6.89
C ALA A 14 -9.21 -8.56 -5.79
N LYS A 15 -9.80 -8.50 -4.59
CA LYS A 15 -9.25 -7.74 -3.44
C LYS A 15 -8.11 -8.47 -2.69
N SER A 16 -7.80 -9.70 -3.03
CA SER A 16 -6.68 -10.45 -2.45
C SER A 16 -5.46 -10.47 -3.35
N TRP A 17 -5.63 -10.09 -4.61
CA TRP A 17 -4.61 -10.12 -5.62
C TRP A 17 -3.46 -9.15 -5.30
N ASP A 18 -3.77 -7.89 -4.98
CA ASP A 18 -2.81 -6.85 -4.63
C ASP A 18 -2.00 -7.22 -3.37
N ALA A 19 -2.69 -7.70 -2.33
CA ALA A 19 -2.03 -8.14 -1.10
C ALA A 19 -1.08 -9.32 -1.32
N LEU A 20 -1.44 -10.28 -2.20
CA LEU A 20 -0.59 -11.42 -2.56
C LEU A 20 0.65 -10.94 -3.33
N ARG A 21 0.49 -10.06 -4.31
CA ARG A 21 1.60 -9.52 -5.09
C ARG A 21 2.54 -8.70 -4.23
N ALA A 22 1.99 -7.78 -3.42
CA ALA A 22 2.77 -6.96 -2.50
C ALA A 22 3.52 -7.83 -1.46
N CYS A 23 2.86 -8.83 -0.88
CA CYS A 23 3.51 -9.76 0.04
C CYS A 23 4.68 -10.48 -0.63
N ASN A 24 4.48 -11.02 -1.83
CA ASN A 24 5.52 -11.73 -2.57
C ASN A 24 6.70 -10.80 -2.89
N PHE A 25 6.41 -9.57 -3.36
CA PHE A 25 7.43 -8.58 -3.63
C PHE A 25 8.28 -8.25 -2.40
N VAL A 26 7.63 -8.00 -1.24
CA VAL A 26 8.34 -7.73 0.03
C VAL A 26 9.17 -8.93 0.45
N LEU A 27 8.65 -10.17 0.30
CA LEU A 27 9.38 -11.41 0.62
C LEU A 27 10.67 -11.58 -0.20
N GLU A 28 10.69 -11.11 -1.43
CA GLU A 28 11.80 -11.23 -2.37
C GLU A 28 12.83 -10.09 -2.24
N ASN A 29 12.41 -8.90 -1.77
CA ASN A 29 13.21 -7.69 -1.86
C ASN A 29 13.55 -7.03 -0.50
N ALA A 30 12.96 -7.47 0.62
CA ALA A 30 13.25 -6.91 1.94
C ALA A 30 13.91 -7.92 2.87
N GLU A 31 14.84 -7.43 3.69
CA GLU A 31 15.50 -8.24 4.72
C GLU A 31 14.58 -8.44 5.93
N ARG A 32 14.57 -9.67 6.50
CA ARG A 32 13.71 -10.01 7.67
C ARG A 32 14.09 -9.27 8.95
N THR A 33 15.27 -8.69 9.00
CA THR A 33 15.77 -7.89 10.12
C THR A 33 15.27 -6.46 10.12
N GLU A 34 14.70 -6.01 9.01
CA GLU A 34 14.13 -4.68 8.85
C GLU A 34 12.60 -4.75 8.98
N PRO A 35 11.98 -3.90 9.80
CA PRO A 35 10.53 -3.89 9.92
C PRO A 35 9.86 -3.40 8.63
N VAL A 36 8.58 -3.72 8.49
CA VAL A 36 7.74 -3.27 7.37
C VAL A 36 6.64 -2.36 7.89
N ILE A 37 6.31 -1.31 7.15
CA ILE A 37 5.16 -0.46 7.44
C ILE A 37 4.02 -0.74 6.44
N ASP A 38 2.79 -0.94 6.95
CA ASP A 38 1.55 -1.08 6.16
C ASP A 38 0.68 0.16 6.37
N VAL A 39 0.64 1.05 5.37
CA VAL A 39 -0.09 2.32 5.43
C VAL A 39 -1.55 2.11 5.07
N GLY A 40 -2.45 2.58 5.92
CA GLY A 40 -3.90 2.49 5.73
C GLY A 40 -4.50 1.14 6.13
N GLY A 41 -3.69 0.21 6.63
CA GLY A 41 -4.15 -1.11 7.04
C GLY A 41 -5.26 -1.07 8.11
N VAL A 42 -6.22 -1.99 8.00
CA VAL A 42 -7.36 -2.09 8.92
C VAL A 42 -7.36 -3.46 9.62
N PRO A 43 -7.45 -3.50 10.96
CA PRO A 43 -7.48 -4.77 11.71
C PRO A 43 -8.60 -5.70 11.23
N GLY A 44 -8.26 -6.97 10.99
CA GLY A 44 -9.19 -7.98 10.50
C GLY A 44 -9.61 -7.82 9.03
N TYR A 45 -9.13 -6.77 8.35
CA TYR A 45 -9.41 -6.51 6.95
C TYR A 45 -8.14 -6.53 6.06
N SER A 46 -7.03 -5.99 6.53
CA SER A 46 -5.75 -6.02 5.81
C SER A 46 -4.98 -7.30 6.16
N HIS A 47 -4.82 -8.20 5.19
CA HIS A 47 -4.14 -9.48 5.44
C HIS A 47 -2.65 -9.40 5.25
N ILE A 48 -2.16 -8.44 4.48
CA ILE A 48 -0.74 -8.35 4.17
C ILE A 48 0.11 -8.26 5.43
N SER A 49 -0.30 -7.46 6.42
CA SER A 49 0.42 -7.34 7.68
C SER A 49 0.53 -8.67 8.43
N SER A 50 -0.56 -9.47 8.47
CA SER A 50 -0.56 -10.80 9.08
C SER A 50 0.27 -11.81 8.31
N TRP A 51 0.28 -11.75 6.97
CA TRP A 51 1.10 -12.62 6.13
C TRP A 51 2.58 -12.32 6.30
N LEU A 52 2.97 -11.05 6.24
CA LEU A 52 4.36 -10.63 6.45
C LEU A 52 4.87 -11.05 7.84
N ALA A 53 4.05 -10.85 8.88
CA ALA A 53 4.38 -11.30 10.23
C ALA A 53 4.54 -12.82 10.32
N HIS A 54 3.68 -13.60 9.62
CA HIS A 54 3.83 -15.05 9.53
C HIS A 54 5.16 -15.46 8.91
N TYR A 55 5.66 -14.70 7.93
CA TYR A 55 6.97 -14.94 7.32
C TYR A 55 8.15 -14.31 8.07
N GLY A 56 7.92 -13.78 9.27
CA GLY A 56 8.98 -13.38 10.20
C GLY A 56 9.29 -11.90 10.28
N PHE A 57 8.58 -11.04 9.55
CA PHE A 57 8.73 -9.59 9.69
C PHE A 57 8.07 -9.06 10.96
N GLU A 58 8.62 -7.98 11.51
CA GLU A 58 7.88 -7.05 12.36
C GLU A 58 7.11 -6.07 11.48
N VAL A 59 5.84 -5.83 11.77
CA VAL A 59 4.97 -5.00 10.92
C VAL A 59 4.31 -3.92 11.76
N GLU A 60 4.53 -2.67 11.37
CA GLU A 60 3.79 -1.52 11.87
C GLU A 60 2.65 -1.18 10.90
N VAL A 61 1.43 -1.18 11.38
CA VAL A 61 0.25 -0.75 10.61
C VAL A 61 -0.15 0.64 11.07
N VAL A 62 -0.15 1.61 10.15
CA VAL A 62 -0.56 2.98 10.46
C VAL A 62 -1.86 3.33 9.77
N ASN A 63 -2.80 3.88 10.55
CA ASN A 63 -4.07 4.35 10.00
C ASN A 63 -4.66 5.43 10.92
N PRO A 64 -4.93 6.65 10.43
CA PRO A 64 -5.45 7.75 11.24
C PRO A 64 -6.86 7.50 11.77
N THR A 65 -7.61 6.56 11.18
CA THR A 65 -8.99 6.24 11.57
C THR A 65 -9.11 5.13 12.61
N LEU A 66 -7.99 4.56 13.07
CA LEU A 66 -8.01 3.51 14.11
C LEU A 66 -8.72 3.99 15.37
N ALA A 67 -9.64 3.19 15.87
CA ALA A 67 -10.36 3.47 17.12
C ALA A 67 -9.42 3.40 18.34
N ARG A 68 -8.41 2.51 18.28
CA ARG A 68 -7.39 2.34 19.34
C ARG A 68 -6.13 1.68 18.77
N GLU A 69 -5.00 2.00 19.38
CA GLU A 69 -3.75 1.28 19.15
C GLU A 69 -3.75 -0.07 19.86
N HIS A 70 -3.17 -1.09 19.24
CA HIS A 70 -3.04 -2.44 19.82
C HIS A 70 -1.99 -3.23 19.06
N ALA A 71 -1.63 -4.40 19.56
CA ALA A 71 -0.74 -5.34 18.89
C ALA A 71 -1.41 -6.72 18.74
N SER A 72 -0.90 -7.51 17.79
CA SER A 72 -1.22 -8.94 17.71
C SER A 72 -0.74 -9.68 18.97
N PRO A 73 -1.29 -10.86 19.29
CA PRO A 73 -0.92 -11.61 20.49
C PRO A 73 0.58 -11.96 20.58
N ASP A 74 1.24 -12.14 19.45
CA ASP A 74 2.68 -12.41 19.35
C ASP A 74 3.54 -11.14 19.28
N GLY A 75 2.91 -9.95 19.25
CA GLY A 75 3.56 -8.64 19.18
C GLY A 75 4.18 -8.29 17.83
N ARG A 76 4.07 -9.15 16.82
CA ARG A 76 4.71 -8.94 15.52
C ARG A 76 4.00 -7.91 14.65
N VAL A 77 2.68 -7.74 14.81
CA VAL A 77 1.91 -6.69 14.13
C VAL A 77 1.46 -5.67 15.16
N ARG A 78 1.84 -4.42 14.98
CA ARG A 78 1.40 -3.29 15.80
C ARG A 78 0.52 -2.36 14.98
N PHE A 79 -0.61 -1.99 15.53
CA PHE A 79 -1.57 -1.05 14.93
C PHE A 79 -1.49 0.28 15.65
N THR A 80 -1.03 1.28 14.94
CA THR A 80 -0.71 2.61 15.45
C THR A 80 -1.64 3.64 14.79
N LYS A 81 -2.29 4.47 15.61
CA LYS A 81 -3.08 5.59 15.10
C LYS A 81 -2.15 6.72 14.66
N ASP A 82 -1.82 6.74 13.39
CA ASP A 82 -0.89 7.70 12.80
C ASP A 82 -1.26 8.01 11.34
N ASP A 83 -0.75 9.12 10.84
CA ASP A 83 -0.95 9.56 9.46
C ASP A 83 0.26 9.17 8.62
N GLY A 84 0.02 8.39 7.55
CA GLY A 84 1.07 7.95 6.62
C GLY A 84 1.79 9.07 5.87
N THR A 85 1.28 10.31 5.93
CA THR A 85 1.94 11.48 5.36
C THR A 85 2.89 12.18 6.35
N ARG A 86 2.83 11.81 7.63
CA ARG A 86 3.67 12.37 8.70
C ARG A 86 3.68 11.45 9.92
N THR A 87 4.50 10.43 9.88
CA THR A 87 4.57 9.44 10.96
C THR A 87 5.51 9.84 12.08
N ARG A 88 5.38 9.17 13.23
CA ARG A 88 6.27 9.31 14.39
C ARG A 88 7.56 8.49 14.29
N PHE A 89 7.74 7.69 13.24
CA PHE A 89 8.89 6.81 13.12
C PHE A 89 10.19 7.54 12.75
N PRO A 90 11.34 7.00 13.14
CA PRO A 90 12.63 7.59 12.80
C PRO A 90 12.95 7.46 11.31
N ASP A 91 13.93 8.25 10.86
CA ASP A 91 14.46 8.16 9.51
C ASP A 91 15.10 6.80 9.25
N SER A 92 15.00 6.31 8.01
CA SER A 92 15.63 5.07 7.56
C SER A 92 15.40 3.89 8.51
N HIS A 93 14.15 3.63 8.83
CA HIS A 93 13.73 2.62 9.81
C HIS A 93 13.16 1.37 9.17
N PHE A 94 12.42 1.49 8.05
CA PHE A 94 11.71 0.39 7.42
C PHE A 94 12.44 -0.11 6.18
N GLY A 95 12.53 -1.43 6.00
CA GLY A 95 13.02 -2.05 4.77
C GLY A 95 12.01 -2.03 3.64
N ALA A 96 10.72 -2.04 3.97
CA ALA A 96 9.65 -1.92 2.98
C ALA A 96 8.42 -1.21 3.54
N ALA A 97 7.64 -0.60 2.63
CA ALA A 97 6.33 -0.04 2.90
C ALA A 97 5.30 -0.63 1.93
N THR A 98 4.08 -0.84 2.42
CA THR A 98 2.91 -1.19 1.60
C THR A 98 1.81 -0.15 1.77
N CYS A 99 1.15 0.21 0.67
CA CYS A 99 0.04 1.17 0.64
C CYS A 99 -1.00 0.65 -0.36
N LEU A 100 -1.92 -0.19 0.13
CA LEU A 100 -2.81 -0.96 -0.74
C LEU A 100 -4.25 -0.44 -0.67
N SER A 101 -4.75 0.07 -1.79
CA SER A 101 -6.08 0.70 -1.91
C SER A 101 -6.28 1.83 -0.88
N VAL A 102 -5.37 2.81 -0.89
CA VAL A 102 -5.37 3.94 0.06
C VAL A 102 -5.26 5.29 -0.64
N ILE A 103 -4.38 5.42 -1.64
CA ILE A 103 -4.10 6.74 -2.26
C ILE A 103 -5.32 7.31 -2.99
N GLU A 104 -6.23 6.47 -3.47
CA GLU A 104 -7.50 6.85 -4.08
C GLU A 104 -8.48 7.53 -3.10
N HIS A 105 -8.21 7.46 -1.81
CA HIS A 105 -9.03 8.07 -0.76
C HIS A 105 -8.54 9.46 -0.32
N GLY A 106 -7.91 10.20 -1.24
CA GLY A 106 -7.57 11.60 -1.02
C GLY A 106 -6.26 11.84 -0.26
N VAL A 107 -5.33 10.89 -0.31
CA VAL A 107 -3.99 11.08 0.24
C VAL A 107 -3.25 12.17 -0.54
N GLU A 108 -2.66 13.12 0.16
CA GLU A 108 -1.78 14.13 -0.42
C GLU A 108 -0.43 13.49 -0.80
N LEU A 109 -0.15 13.40 -2.10
CA LEU A 109 0.96 12.60 -2.63
C LEU A 109 2.34 13.18 -2.27
N ASP A 110 2.52 14.51 -2.35
CA ASP A 110 3.81 15.12 -2.02
C ASP A 110 4.24 14.83 -0.57
N PRO A 111 3.44 15.11 0.48
CA PRO A 111 3.82 14.75 1.85
C PRO A 111 3.91 13.23 2.05
N PHE A 112 3.09 12.43 1.37
CA PHE A 112 3.16 10.98 1.45
C PHE A 112 4.52 10.45 0.94
N PHE A 113 4.93 10.81 -0.28
CA PHE A 113 6.20 10.34 -0.82
C PHE A 113 7.40 10.92 -0.07
N SER A 114 7.33 12.17 0.39
CA SER A 114 8.35 12.76 1.26
C SER A 114 8.53 11.95 2.55
N GLU A 115 7.43 11.56 3.18
CA GLU A 115 7.47 10.77 4.42
C GLU A 115 7.96 9.34 4.16
N MET A 116 7.45 8.67 3.12
CA MET A 116 7.94 7.32 2.76
C MET A 116 9.44 7.34 2.46
N HIS A 117 9.93 8.35 1.74
CA HIS A 117 11.37 8.50 1.50
C HIS A 117 12.15 8.68 2.81
N ARG A 118 11.63 9.46 3.75
CA ARG A 118 12.30 9.70 5.04
C ARG A 118 12.43 8.41 5.85
N ILE A 119 11.34 7.63 5.97
CA ILE A 119 11.28 6.48 6.88
C ILE A 119 11.81 5.16 6.31
N LEU A 120 11.83 4.99 4.99
CA LEU A 120 12.43 3.82 4.35
C LEU A 120 13.97 3.91 4.43
N VAL A 121 14.64 2.78 4.54
CA VAL A 121 16.11 2.71 4.38
C VAL A 121 16.51 3.02 2.93
N PRO A 122 17.74 3.47 2.64
CA PRO A 122 18.25 3.51 1.26
C PRO A 122 18.11 2.14 0.60
N GLY A 123 17.57 2.10 -0.62
CA GLY A 123 17.23 0.85 -1.31
C GLY A 123 15.93 0.20 -0.84
N GLY A 124 15.28 0.70 0.21
CA GLY A 124 13.99 0.21 0.69
C GLY A 124 12.87 0.39 -0.33
N SER A 125 11.86 -0.45 -0.26
CA SER A 125 10.81 -0.55 -1.27
C SER A 125 9.46 -0.01 -0.78
N LEU A 126 8.71 0.62 -1.71
CA LEU A 126 7.32 1.02 -1.51
C LEU A 126 6.44 0.31 -2.55
N VAL A 127 5.50 -0.51 -2.10
CA VAL A 127 4.52 -1.17 -2.96
C VAL A 127 3.17 -0.46 -2.82
N VAL A 128 2.63 -0.01 -3.93
CA VAL A 128 1.35 0.70 -4.00
C VAL A 128 0.38 -0.08 -4.85
N SER A 129 -0.87 -0.23 -4.41
CA SER A 129 -1.99 -0.60 -5.27
C SER A 129 -3.10 0.43 -5.18
N THR A 130 -3.89 0.58 -6.25
CA THR A 130 -4.99 1.53 -6.28
C THR A 130 -6.05 1.13 -7.31
N ASP A 131 -7.21 1.76 -7.22
CA ASP A 131 -8.32 1.62 -8.15
C ASP A 131 -7.93 2.19 -9.54
N PHE A 132 -8.16 1.43 -10.61
CA PHE A 132 -7.67 1.76 -11.94
C PHE A 132 -8.64 1.37 -13.06
N TRP A 133 -8.71 2.20 -14.10
CA TRP A 133 -9.26 1.85 -15.41
C TRP A 133 -8.63 2.70 -16.50
N HIS A 134 -8.58 2.17 -17.74
CA HIS A 134 -7.95 2.86 -18.88
C HIS A 134 -8.60 4.21 -19.21
N GLU A 135 -9.92 4.27 -19.10
CA GLU A 135 -10.72 5.45 -19.44
C GLU A 135 -11.27 6.09 -18.17
N PRO A 136 -11.44 7.41 -18.13
CA PRO A 136 -12.04 8.09 -17.01
C PRO A 136 -13.42 7.52 -16.67
N ILE A 137 -13.64 7.18 -15.41
CA ILE A 137 -14.95 6.74 -14.89
C ILE A 137 -15.57 7.90 -14.11
N ASP A 138 -16.79 8.28 -14.49
CA ASP A 138 -17.55 9.26 -13.74
C ASP A 138 -17.96 8.70 -12.38
N THR A 139 -17.32 9.16 -11.34
CA THR A 139 -17.60 8.78 -9.95
C THR A 139 -18.72 9.61 -9.33
N GLY A 140 -19.18 10.69 -10.00
CA GLY A 140 -20.20 11.60 -9.49
C GLY A 140 -19.85 12.17 -8.12
N ASP A 141 -20.85 12.33 -7.27
CA ASP A 141 -20.68 12.80 -5.88
C ASP A 141 -20.35 11.69 -4.87
N ARG A 142 -19.91 10.52 -5.33
CA ARG A 142 -19.58 9.40 -4.44
C ARG A 142 -18.42 9.74 -3.54
N ARG A 143 -18.61 9.48 -2.27
CA ARG A 143 -17.60 9.70 -1.22
C ARG A 143 -17.41 8.45 -0.38
N LYS A 144 -16.20 8.22 0.07
CA LYS A 144 -15.85 7.20 1.06
C LYS A 144 -14.68 7.69 1.91
N PHE A 145 -14.68 7.34 3.20
CA PHE A 145 -13.67 7.78 4.16
C PHE A 145 -13.45 9.30 4.16
N ASP A 146 -14.56 10.06 4.05
CA ASP A 146 -14.58 11.53 3.95
C ASP A 146 -13.88 12.13 2.72
N ALA A 147 -13.51 11.32 1.75
CA ALA A 147 -12.90 11.73 0.48
C ALA A 147 -13.80 11.41 -0.73
N PRO A 148 -13.68 12.15 -1.85
CA PRO A 148 -14.26 11.74 -3.13
C PRO A 148 -13.68 10.38 -3.56
N VAL A 149 -14.53 9.52 -4.13
CA VAL A 149 -14.05 8.29 -4.77
C VAL A 149 -13.27 8.64 -6.03
N ARG A 150 -12.08 8.05 -6.20
CA ARG A 150 -11.24 8.20 -7.39
C ARG A 150 -10.94 6.83 -7.98
N ILE A 151 -10.97 6.75 -9.30
CA ILE A 151 -10.48 5.62 -10.08
C ILE A 151 -9.49 6.24 -11.06
N PHE A 152 -8.24 5.86 -10.93
CA PHE A 152 -7.14 6.46 -11.69
C PHE A 152 -7.07 5.92 -13.11
N THR A 153 -6.67 6.78 -14.03
CA THR A 153 -6.30 6.43 -15.40
C THR A 153 -4.79 6.16 -15.51
N GLN A 154 -4.32 5.76 -16.68
CA GLN A 154 -2.89 5.61 -16.94
C GLN A 154 -2.14 6.94 -16.72
N ASP A 155 -2.66 8.05 -17.25
CA ASP A 155 -2.03 9.37 -17.09
C ASP A 155 -1.96 9.78 -15.61
N ASP A 156 -2.98 9.43 -14.79
CA ASP A 156 -2.93 9.67 -13.35
C ASP A 156 -1.82 8.83 -12.67
N ILE A 157 -1.69 7.55 -13.02
CA ILE A 157 -0.65 6.69 -12.45
C ILE A 157 0.75 7.17 -12.87
N GLU A 158 0.95 7.56 -14.12
CA GLU A 158 2.20 8.15 -14.59
C GLU A 158 2.52 9.45 -13.82
N GLY A 159 1.52 10.29 -13.54
CA GLY A 159 1.66 11.47 -12.69
C GLY A 159 2.02 11.14 -11.24
N ILE A 160 1.45 10.08 -10.66
CA ILE A 160 1.78 9.58 -9.32
C ILE A 160 3.24 9.12 -9.28
N VAL A 161 3.68 8.37 -10.28
CA VAL A 161 5.07 7.89 -10.37
C VAL A 161 6.04 9.07 -10.53
N ALA A 162 5.72 10.05 -11.38
CA ALA A 162 6.54 11.25 -11.53
C ALA A 162 6.65 12.07 -10.22
N CYS A 163 5.56 12.13 -9.44
CA CYS A 163 5.61 12.72 -8.10
C CYS A 163 6.56 11.93 -7.18
N ALA A 164 6.49 10.60 -7.18
CA ALA A 164 7.40 9.77 -6.39
C ALA A 164 8.86 9.95 -6.82
N GLU A 165 9.14 10.04 -8.13
CA GLU A 165 10.49 10.28 -8.67
C GLU A 165 11.04 11.64 -8.20
N ALA A 166 10.21 12.67 -8.13
CA ALA A 166 10.60 13.98 -7.58
C ALA A 166 10.99 13.91 -6.10
N HIS A 167 10.51 12.89 -5.37
CA HIS A 167 10.85 12.61 -3.97
C HIS A 167 11.93 11.51 -3.81
N GLY A 168 12.71 11.20 -4.84
CA GLY A 168 13.85 10.29 -4.74
C GLY A 168 13.51 8.81 -4.83
N PHE A 169 12.35 8.47 -5.40
CA PHE A 169 12.03 7.09 -5.74
C PHE A 169 12.33 6.79 -7.21
N GLY A 170 12.43 5.51 -7.54
CA GLY A 170 12.44 5.02 -8.91
C GLY A 170 11.62 3.75 -9.04
N PRO A 171 10.93 3.51 -10.18
CA PRO A 171 10.17 2.27 -10.38
C PRO A 171 11.12 1.06 -10.43
N THR A 172 10.72 -0.06 -9.80
CA THR A 172 11.52 -1.31 -9.76
C THR A 172 11.34 -2.17 -11.01
N GLY A 173 10.52 -1.73 -11.96
CA GLY A 173 10.23 -2.43 -13.20
C GLY A 173 9.25 -1.65 -14.05
N THR A 174 8.77 -2.28 -15.11
CA THR A 174 7.75 -1.69 -15.99
C THR A 174 6.37 -1.88 -15.37
N ILE A 175 5.60 -0.81 -15.26
CA ILE A 175 4.20 -0.87 -14.83
C ILE A 175 3.38 -1.46 -15.98
N ASP A 176 2.64 -2.53 -15.69
CA ASP A 176 1.80 -3.19 -16.68
C ASP A 176 0.37 -2.64 -16.62
N PHE A 177 0.03 -1.79 -17.56
CA PHE A 177 -1.30 -1.21 -17.68
C PHE A 177 -2.31 -2.10 -18.41
N ARG A 178 -1.90 -3.28 -18.90
CA ARG A 178 -2.81 -4.17 -19.63
C ARG A 178 -3.83 -4.79 -18.68
N CYS A 179 -5.09 -4.50 -18.90
CA CYS A 179 -6.22 -5.17 -18.28
C CYS A 179 -7.37 -5.22 -19.27
N GLU A 180 -8.06 -6.35 -19.33
CA GLU A 180 -9.16 -6.59 -20.27
C GLU A 180 -10.52 -6.60 -19.55
N GLU A 181 -10.52 -6.82 -18.24
CA GLU A 181 -11.73 -7.01 -17.46
C GLU A 181 -11.77 -6.07 -16.23
N LYS A 182 -12.96 -5.56 -15.96
CA LYS A 182 -13.28 -4.87 -14.71
C LYS A 182 -13.61 -5.92 -13.66
N THR A 183 -12.69 -6.18 -12.77
CA THR A 183 -12.77 -7.27 -11.77
C THR A 183 -13.36 -6.83 -10.44
N VAL A 184 -13.63 -5.54 -10.29
CA VAL A 184 -14.17 -4.93 -9.08
C VAL A 184 -15.50 -4.27 -9.40
N GLU A 185 -16.52 -4.55 -8.59
CA GLU A 185 -17.77 -3.81 -8.54
C GLU A 185 -17.92 -3.21 -7.15
N TRP A 186 -17.95 -1.88 -7.05
CA TRP A 186 -18.07 -1.19 -5.80
C TRP A 186 -18.78 0.17 -5.94
N LEU A 187 -19.73 0.45 -5.07
CA LEU A 187 -20.59 1.65 -5.13
C LEU A 187 -21.29 1.85 -6.49
N GLY A 188 -21.57 0.75 -7.22
CA GLY A 188 -22.14 0.78 -8.56
C GLY A 188 -21.17 1.27 -9.64
N LEU A 189 -19.88 1.20 -9.38
CA LEU A 189 -18.79 1.43 -10.33
C LEU A 189 -18.09 0.12 -10.62
N GLU A 190 -17.67 -0.06 -11.86
CA GLU A 190 -16.89 -1.22 -12.31
C GLU A 190 -15.51 -0.76 -12.77
N TYR A 191 -14.46 -1.40 -12.26
CA TYR A 191 -13.05 -1.06 -12.52
C TYR A 191 -12.15 -2.26 -12.18
N THR A 192 -10.84 -2.07 -12.15
CA THR A 192 -9.87 -3.06 -11.68
C THR A 192 -8.86 -2.41 -10.73
N PHE A 193 -7.83 -3.14 -10.34
CA PHE A 193 -6.69 -2.62 -9.61
C PHE A 193 -5.45 -2.58 -10.48
N ILE A 194 -4.57 -1.64 -10.17
CA ILE A 194 -3.19 -1.64 -10.62
C ILE A 194 -2.27 -1.67 -9.40
N ASP A 195 -1.12 -2.32 -9.52
CA ASP A 195 -0.04 -2.26 -8.54
C ASP A 195 1.28 -1.88 -9.21
N PHE A 196 2.11 -1.21 -8.45
CA PHE A 196 3.48 -0.89 -8.84
C PHE A 196 4.38 -0.82 -7.61
N ALA A 197 5.66 -1.06 -7.83
CA ALA A 197 6.65 -0.97 -6.78
C ALA A 197 7.71 0.07 -7.13
N LEU A 198 8.10 0.83 -6.11
CA LEU A 198 9.08 1.89 -6.17
C LEU A 198 10.21 1.55 -5.20
N GLN A 199 11.42 1.98 -5.51
CA GLN A 199 12.57 1.86 -4.63
C GLN A 199 13.08 3.24 -4.25
N ARG A 200 13.37 3.45 -2.96
CA ARG A 200 14.09 4.62 -2.51
C ARG A 200 15.49 4.61 -3.11
N LEU A 201 15.80 5.61 -3.90
CA LEU A 201 17.11 5.78 -4.48
C LEU A 201 18.08 6.39 -3.46
N ASP A 202 19.35 5.99 -3.52
CA ASP A 202 20.39 6.66 -2.76
C ASP A 202 20.52 8.11 -3.23
N GLU A 203 20.72 9.03 -2.31
CA GLU A 203 21.17 10.37 -2.69
C GLU A 203 22.46 10.20 -3.51
N ARG A 204 22.45 10.71 -4.75
CA ARG A 204 23.68 10.69 -5.57
C ARG A 204 24.76 11.45 -4.80
N ALA A 205 25.77 10.71 -4.39
CA ALA A 205 26.98 11.27 -3.78
C ALA A 205 27.67 12.27 -4.72
#